data_5414b4efe71741fcaf6dcaf1e2b75038
#
_entry.id   5414b4efe71741fcaf6dcaf1e2b75038
#
_cell.length_a   1.000
_cell.length_b   1.000
_cell.length_c   1.000
_cell.angle_alpha   90.00
_cell.angle_beta   90.00
_cell.angle_gamma   90.00
#
_symmetry.space_group_name_H-M   'P 1'
#
loop_
_entity.id
_entity.type
_entity.pdbx_description
1 polymer ?
#
loop_
_entity_poly.entity_id
_entity_poly.type
_entity_poly.pdbx_seq_one_letter_code
_entity_poly.pdbx_strand_id
1 'polypeptide(L)'
;MKLSISKAEWLYVIKCTLGAAICFWLSDLFPQYPLFWSVISVVLVVSPENDQKLAYIRIEGNIMGSAIGLLVYFLPFPTIILLCLGVSLTTIAGTLLNLKMSVRTAVAATIIVLYQEKLVNNWEVALQRVACVVVGCIVGFIITWVFIRLEKATGKKKDANHVGTE
;
A
#
# COMPACT_ATOMS: atom_id res chain seq x y z
N MET A 1 29.48 -3.04 -17.66
CA MET A 1 28.53 -3.18 -16.55
C MET A 1 27.60 -4.35 -16.91
N LYS A 2 27.74 -5.54 -16.29
CA LYS A 2 26.84 -6.68 -16.59
C LYS A 2 25.52 -6.43 -15.81
N LEU A 3 24.47 -6.03 -16.52
CA LEU A 3 23.10 -6.00 -16.01
C LEU A 3 22.63 -7.47 -15.83
N SER A 4 22.92 -8.04 -14.69
CA SER A 4 22.44 -9.37 -14.31
C SER A 4 21.35 -9.17 -13.26
N ILE A 5 20.10 -9.37 -13.65
CA ILE A 5 18.95 -9.34 -12.75
C ILE A 5 19.01 -10.57 -11.86
N SER A 6 19.01 -10.38 -10.54
CA SER A 6 19.03 -11.46 -9.56
C SER A 6 17.71 -12.23 -9.54
N LYS A 7 17.72 -13.46 -9.01
CA LYS A 7 16.48 -14.25 -8.84
C LYS A 7 15.44 -13.55 -7.96
N ALA A 8 15.88 -12.83 -6.95
CA ALA A 8 15.01 -12.07 -6.05
C ALA A 8 14.31 -10.91 -6.80
N GLU A 9 15.04 -10.21 -7.67
CA GLU A 9 14.48 -9.15 -8.50
C GLU A 9 13.45 -9.69 -9.51
N TRP A 10 13.71 -10.84 -10.14
CA TRP A 10 12.72 -11.49 -11.00
C TRP A 10 11.45 -11.90 -10.26
N LEU A 11 11.58 -12.48 -9.06
CA LEU A 11 10.44 -12.81 -8.21
C LEU A 11 9.65 -11.56 -7.82
N TYR A 12 10.33 -10.46 -7.53
CA TYR A 12 9.70 -9.19 -7.24
C TYR A 12 8.87 -8.67 -8.43
N VAL A 13 9.44 -8.69 -9.65
CA VAL A 13 8.72 -8.30 -10.87
C VAL A 13 7.45 -9.14 -11.05
N ILE A 14 7.55 -10.47 -10.90
CA ILE A 14 6.40 -11.37 -11.03
C ILE A 14 5.33 -11.04 -10.00
N LYS A 15 5.70 -10.84 -8.72
CA LYS A 15 4.76 -10.47 -7.65
C LYS A 15 4.03 -9.16 -7.94
N CYS A 16 4.77 -8.12 -8.35
CA CYS A 16 4.19 -6.82 -8.68
C CYS A 16 3.23 -6.93 -9.87
N THR A 17 3.62 -7.65 -10.92
CA THR A 17 2.78 -7.82 -12.12
C THR A 17 1.51 -8.60 -11.81
N LEU A 18 1.61 -9.70 -11.06
CA LEU A 18 0.44 -10.48 -10.63
C LEU A 18 -0.48 -9.67 -9.72
N GLY A 19 0.08 -8.93 -8.78
CA GLY A 19 -0.68 -8.07 -7.88
C GLY A 19 -1.43 -6.97 -8.62
N ALA A 20 -0.75 -6.29 -9.52
CA ALA A 20 -1.35 -5.27 -10.36
C ALA A 20 -2.47 -5.85 -11.24
N ALA A 21 -2.25 -7.01 -11.88
CA ALA A 21 -3.24 -7.67 -12.73
C ALA A 21 -4.50 -8.07 -11.93
N ILE A 22 -4.32 -8.65 -10.73
CA ILE A 22 -5.45 -9.03 -9.86
C ILE A 22 -6.24 -7.80 -9.43
N CYS A 23 -5.57 -6.73 -8.98
CA CYS A 23 -6.26 -5.50 -8.56
C CYS A 23 -6.94 -4.80 -9.75
N PHE A 24 -6.34 -4.81 -10.92
CA PHE A 24 -6.95 -4.25 -12.13
C PHE A 24 -8.20 -5.05 -12.54
N TRP A 25 -8.12 -6.38 -12.53
CA TRP A 25 -9.27 -7.24 -12.79
C TRP A 25 -10.41 -7.02 -11.78
N LEU A 26 -10.10 -6.85 -10.49
CA LEU A 26 -11.09 -6.47 -9.49
C LEU A 26 -11.71 -5.10 -9.79
N SER A 27 -10.94 -4.15 -10.32
CA SER A 27 -11.46 -2.84 -10.74
C SER A 27 -12.45 -2.95 -11.89
N ASP A 28 -12.23 -3.86 -12.83
CA ASP A 28 -13.15 -4.13 -13.93
C ASP A 28 -14.45 -4.81 -13.47
N LEU A 29 -14.37 -5.67 -12.45
CA LEU A 29 -15.55 -6.33 -11.87
C LEU A 29 -16.43 -5.36 -11.06
N PHE A 30 -15.84 -4.34 -10.47
CA PHE A 30 -16.54 -3.37 -9.59
C PHE A 30 -16.29 -1.94 -10.03
N PRO A 31 -16.77 -1.52 -11.23
CA PRO A 31 -16.49 -0.20 -11.81
C PRO A 31 -17.08 0.97 -11.00
N GLN A 32 -18.04 0.69 -10.08
CA GLN A 32 -18.62 1.69 -9.18
C GLN A 32 -17.65 2.16 -8.08
N TYR A 33 -16.56 1.43 -7.83
CA TYR A 33 -15.57 1.79 -6.84
C TYR A 33 -14.23 2.19 -7.49
N PRO A 34 -13.51 3.19 -6.96
CA PRO A 34 -12.22 3.64 -7.50
C PRO A 34 -11.09 2.66 -7.15
N LEU A 35 -11.25 1.36 -7.49
CA LEU A 35 -10.31 0.28 -7.16
C LEU A 35 -8.93 0.45 -7.82
N PHE A 36 -8.77 1.41 -8.72
CA PHE A 36 -7.47 1.82 -9.24
C PHE A 36 -6.45 2.11 -8.11
N TRP A 37 -6.90 2.65 -6.98
CA TRP A 37 -6.04 2.88 -5.82
C TRP A 37 -5.47 1.60 -5.20
N SER A 38 -6.15 0.46 -5.38
CA SER A 38 -5.64 -0.84 -4.94
C SER A 38 -4.44 -1.29 -5.75
N VAL A 39 -4.38 -0.97 -7.05
CA VAL A 39 -3.23 -1.28 -7.92
C VAL A 39 -1.97 -0.57 -7.43
N ILE A 40 -2.09 0.71 -7.08
CA ILE A 40 -0.96 1.48 -6.53
C ILE A 40 -0.52 0.88 -5.19
N SER A 41 -1.49 0.53 -4.34
CA SER A 41 -1.22 0.01 -3.00
C SER A 41 -0.54 -1.35 -3.02
N VAL A 42 -0.95 -2.28 -3.91
CA VAL A 42 -0.32 -3.59 -4.01
C VAL A 42 1.16 -3.49 -4.41
N VAL A 43 1.48 -2.64 -5.38
CA VAL A 43 2.86 -2.45 -5.84
C VAL A 43 3.75 -1.85 -4.73
N LEU A 44 3.19 -0.94 -3.93
CA LEU A 44 3.93 -0.30 -2.83
C LEU A 44 4.10 -1.18 -1.58
N VAL A 45 3.29 -2.22 -1.46
CA VAL A 45 3.34 -3.18 -0.33
C VAL A 45 4.23 -4.38 -0.64
N VAL A 46 4.25 -4.82 -1.89
CA VAL A 46 5.10 -5.94 -2.30
C VAL A 46 6.57 -5.53 -2.21
N SER A 47 7.38 -6.37 -1.57
CA SER A 47 8.81 -6.14 -1.38
C SER A 47 9.63 -7.32 -1.93
N PRO A 48 10.86 -7.07 -2.43
CA PRO A 48 11.81 -8.13 -2.77
C PRO A 48 12.16 -9.01 -1.57
N GLU A 49 12.24 -8.40 -0.38
CA GLU A 49 12.65 -9.03 0.88
C GLU A 49 11.51 -9.76 1.60
N ASN A 50 10.31 -9.84 1.01
CA ASN A 50 9.12 -10.45 1.61
C ASN A 50 8.72 -9.82 2.98
N ASP A 51 8.98 -8.53 3.18
CA ASP A 51 8.65 -7.84 4.43
C ASP A 51 7.16 -7.50 4.48
N GLN A 52 6.44 -8.23 5.33
CA GLN A 52 5.00 -8.01 5.56
C GLN A 52 4.70 -6.72 6.33
N LYS A 53 5.70 -6.12 7.00
CA LYS A 53 5.53 -4.87 7.74
C LYS A 53 5.12 -3.70 6.84
N LEU A 54 5.51 -3.73 5.56
CA LEU A 54 5.13 -2.71 4.59
C LEU A 54 3.62 -2.59 4.41
N ALA A 55 2.88 -3.71 4.46
CA ALA A 55 1.42 -3.70 4.40
C ALA A 55 0.81 -2.96 5.60
N TYR A 56 1.29 -3.27 6.80
CA TYR A 56 0.81 -2.61 8.03
C TYR A 56 1.13 -1.11 8.01
N ILE A 57 2.36 -0.73 7.69
CA ILE A 57 2.78 0.67 7.56
C ILE A 57 1.88 1.43 6.57
N ARG A 58 1.52 0.79 5.47
CA ARG A 58 0.67 1.38 4.43
C ARG A 58 -0.77 1.57 4.91
N ILE A 59 -1.37 0.55 5.53
CA ILE A 59 -2.74 0.61 6.07
C ILE A 59 -2.83 1.68 7.16
N GLU A 60 -1.93 1.62 8.12
CA GLU A 60 -1.84 2.53 9.27
C GLU A 60 -1.69 3.99 8.83
N GLY A 61 -0.75 4.25 7.92
CA GLY A 61 -0.54 5.58 7.38
C GLY A 61 -1.76 6.10 6.60
N ASN A 62 -2.41 5.26 5.78
CA ASN A 62 -3.60 5.68 5.04
C ASN A 62 -4.78 5.97 5.95
N ILE A 63 -5.03 5.15 6.97
CA ILE A 63 -6.12 5.41 7.94
C ILE A 63 -5.86 6.71 8.68
N MET A 64 -4.67 6.90 9.24
CA MET A 64 -4.32 8.11 9.97
C MET A 64 -4.39 9.36 9.09
N GLY A 65 -3.79 9.31 7.90
CA GLY A 65 -3.77 10.44 6.98
C GLY A 65 -5.15 10.81 6.45
N SER A 66 -5.98 9.82 6.13
CA SER A 66 -7.36 10.08 5.68
C SER A 66 -8.24 10.63 6.78
N ALA A 67 -8.09 10.15 8.03
CA ALA A 67 -8.83 10.67 9.17
C ALA A 67 -8.47 12.15 9.44
N ILE A 68 -7.19 12.50 9.43
CA ILE A 68 -6.74 13.90 9.62
C ILE A 68 -7.16 14.76 8.43
N GLY A 69 -7.04 14.24 7.19
CA GLY A 69 -7.48 14.95 5.99
C GLY A 69 -8.95 15.30 6.05
N LEU A 70 -9.82 14.35 6.44
CA LEU A 70 -11.24 14.57 6.66
C LEU A 70 -11.52 15.62 7.74
N LEU A 71 -10.86 15.53 8.89
CA LEU A 71 -11.04 16.50 9.98
C LEU A 71 -10.71 17.93 9.54
N VAL A 72 -9.60 18.09 8.80
CA VAL A 72 -9.15 19.39 8.30
C VAL A 72 -10.03 19.90 7.17
N TYR A 73 -10.61 19.02 6.34
CA TYR A 73 -11.50 19.39 5.24
C TYR A 73 -12.71 20.20 5.67
N PHE A 74 -13.29 19.91 6.84
CA PHE A 74 -14.47 20.63 7.34
C PHE A 74 -14.17 22.05 7.84
N LEU A 75 -12.90 22.47 7.86
CA LEU A 75 -12.55 23.83 8.26
C LEU A 75 -12.79 24.84 7.11
N PRO A 76 -13.37 26.02 7.39
CA PRO A 76 -13.68 27.02 6.39
C PRO A 76 -12.46 27.88 6.00
N PHE A 77 -11.38 27.24 5.56
CA PHE A 77 -10.14 27.94 5.16
C PHE A 77 -9.79 27.70 3.67
N PRO A 78 -8.99 28.58 3.07
CA PRO A 78 -8.43 28.34 1.73
C PRO A 78 -7.64 27.05 1.65
N THR A 79 -7.64 26.39 0.49
CA THR A 79 -6.99 25.08 0.27
C THR A 79 -5.55 25.04 0.70
N ILE A 80 -4.78 26.11 0.46
CA ILE A 80 -3.37 26.17 0.83
C ILE A 80 -3.17 26.08 2.36
N ILE A 81 -4.04 26.75 3.12
CA ILE A 81 -4.00 26.72 4.59
C ILE A 81 -4.37 25.32 5.08
N LEU A 82 -5.42 24.72 4.50
CA LEU A 82 -5.84 23.34 4.84
C LEU A 82 -4.73 22.32 4.56
N LEU A 83 -4.01 22.44 3.44
CA LEU A 83 -2.87 21.59 3.13
C LEU A 83 -1.74 21.75 4.15
N CYS A 84 -1.38 22.99 4.48
CA CYS A 84 -0.34 23.24 5.48
C CYS A 84 -0.72 22.69 6.87
N LEU A 85 -1.96 22.93 7.30
CA LEU A 85 -2.49 22.41 8.56
C LEU A 85 -2.54 20.88 8.55
N GLY A 86 -3.06 20.28 7.49
CA GLY A 86 -3.17 18.83 7.35
C GLY A 86 -1.81 18.14 7.41
N VAL A 87 -0.82 18.63 6.67
CA VAL A 87 0.55 18.11 6.68
C VAL A 87 1.19 18.25 8.06
N SER A 88 1.04 19.42 8.70
CA SER A 88 1.60 19.68 10.02
C SER A 88 0.97 18.77 11.08
N LEU A 89 -0.36 18.69 11.14
CA LEU A 89 -1.09 17.84 12.07
C LEU A 89 -0.75 16.36 11.88
N THR A 90 -0.69 15.89 10.62
CA THR A 90 -0.35 14.50 10.32
C THR A 90 1.07 14.17 10.76
N THR A 91 2.02 15.06 10.55
CA THR A 91 3.40 14.86 10.97
C THR A 91 3.53 14.84 12.49
N ILE A 92 2.87 15.77 13.19
CA ILE A 92 2.85 15.83 14.66
C ILE A 92 2.19 14.56 15.22
N ALA A 93 1.00 14.20 14.73
CA ALA A 93 0.27 13.01 15.19
C ALA A 93 1.08 11.73 14.98
N GLY A 94 1.68 11.54 13.81
CA GLY A 94 2.51 10.37 13.53
C GLY A 94 3.76 10.30 14.39
N THR A 95 4.33 11.45 14.77
CA THR A 95 5.48 11.51 15.68
C THR A 95 5.05 11.18 17.12
N LEU A 96 3.93 11.73 17.59
CA LEU A 96 3.40 11.48 18.94
C LEU A 96 2.97 10.02 19.11
N LEU A 97 2.36 9.42 18.08
CA LEU A 97 1.95 8.02 18.08
C LEU A 97 3.12 7.04 17.82
N ASN A 98 4.34 7.57 17.66
CA ASN A 98 5.55 6.80 17.37
C ASN A 98 5.48 5.97 16.05
N LEU A 99 4.66 6.41 15.09
CA LEU A 99 4.44 5.78 13.78
C LEU A 99 5.40 6.30 12.71
N LYS A 100 6.68 6.46 13.03
CA LYS A 100 7.70 7.12 12.18
C LYS A 100 7.77 6.58 10.76
N MET A 101 7.55 5.29 10.57
CA MET A 101 7.58 4.65 9.25
C MET A 101 6.32 4.96 8.42
N SER A 102 5.18 5.15 9.09
CA SER A 102 3.87 5.39 8.46
C SER A 102 3.62 6.86 8.12
N VAL A 103 4.38 7.81 8.72
CA VAL A 103 4.17 9.26 8.56
C VAL A 103 4.20 9.70 7.10
N ARG A 104 5.15 9.21 6.30
CA ARG A 104 5.26 9.57 4.87
C ARG A 104 4.00 9.16 4.10
N THR A 105 3.51 7.96 4.36
CA THR A 105 2.27 7.44 3.75
C THR A 105 1.06 8.24 4.23
N ALA A 106 1.01 8.58 5.51
CA ALA A 106 -0.07 9.37 6.09
C ALA A 106 -0.13 10.79 5.50
N VAL A 107 0.99 11.48 5.40
CA VAL A 107 1.07 12.81 4.77
C VAL A 107 0.59 12.75 3.32
N ALA A 108 1.04 11.77 2.55
CA ALA A 108 0.55 11.57 1.18
C ALA A 108 -0.97 11.34 1.14
N ALA A 109 -1.51 10.51 2.04
CA ALA A 109 -2.94 10.26 2.13
C ALA A 109 -3.72 11.53 2.48
N THR A 110 -3.24 12.32 3.45
CA THR A 110 -3.85 13.62 3.84
C THR A 110 -3.92 14.58 2.66
N ILE A 111 -2.83 14.74 1.92
CA ILE A 111 -2.79 15.63 0.75
C ILE A 111 -3.79 15.20 -0.32
N ILE A 112 -3.85 13.90 -0.62
CA ILE A 112 -4.73 13.39 -1.66
C ILE A 112 -6.20 13.51 -1.24
N VAL A 113 -6.52 13.23 0.02
CA VAL A 113 -7.88 13.41 0.56
C VAL A 113 -8.31 14.87 0.42
N LEU A 114 -7.51 15.82 0.93
CA LEU A 114 -7.83 17.25 0.86
C LEU A 114 -7.97 17.75 -0.59
N TYR A 115 -7.15 17.25 -1.52
CA TYR A 115 -7.21 17.66 -2.92
C TYR A 115 -8.42 17.07 -3.64
N GLN A 116 -8.70 15.77 -3.49
CA GLN A 116 -9.81 15.09 -4.16
C GLN A 116 -11.17 15.52 -3.64
N GLU A 117 -11.34 15.68 -2.33
CA GLU A 117 -12.60 16.12 -1.76
C GLU A 117 -12.98 17.53 -2.18
N LYS A 118 -12.00 18.42 -2.35
CA LYS A 118 -12.24 19.76 -2.92
C LYS A 118 -12.67 19.72 -4.37
N LEU A 119 -12.23 18.74 -5.15
CA LEU A 119 -12.63 18.58 -6.55
C LEU A 119 -14.03 17.99 -6.70
N VAL A 120 -14.39 17.01 -5.86
CA VAL A 120 -15.63 16.22 -5.99
C VAL A 120 -16.71 16.66 -4.99
N ASN A 121 -16.32 17.42 -3.96
CA ASN A 121 -17.19 17.92 -2.88
C ASN A 121 -17.99 16.79 -2.17
N ASN A 122 -17.38 15.60 -2.04
CA ASN A 122 -18.00 14.42 -1.44
C ASN A 122 -16.99 13.64 -0.55
N TRP A 123 -17.27 13.58 0.75
CA TRP A 123 -16.47 12.89 1.75
C TRP A 123 -16.43 11.35 1.58
N GLU A 124 -17.40 10.77 0.87
CA GLU A 124 -17.46 9.34 0.59
C GLU A 124 -16.24 8.87 -0.22
N VAL A 125 -15.69 9.75 -1.05
CA VAL A 125 -14.50 9.46 -1.88
C VAL A 125 -13.28 9.12 -1.02
N ALA A 126 -13.11 9.79 0.12
CA ALA A 126 -12.03 9.48 1.06
C ALA A 126 -12.19 8.10 1.68
N LEU A 127 -13.41 7.71 2.08
CA LEU A 127 -13.69 6.38 2.64
C LEU A 127 -13.48 5.28 1.59
N GLN A 128 -14.00 5.48 0.38
CA GLN A 128 -13.80 4.53 -0.72
C GLN A 128 -12.31 4.33 -1.01
N ARG A 129 -11.53 5.41 -0.97
CA ARG A 129 -10.10 5.32 -1.16
C ARG A 129 -9.41 4.50 -0.07
N VAL A 130 -9.72 4.73 1.21
CA VAL A 130 -9.17 3.94 2.31
C VAL A 130 -9.48 2.46 2.10
N ALA A 131 -10.74 2.14 1.76
CA ALA A 131 -11.15 0.77 1.48
C ALA A 131 -10.36 0.16 0.31
N CYS A 132 -10.17 0.89 -0.79
CA CYS A 132 -9.39 0.43 -1.94
C CYS A 132 -7.91 0.20 -1.59
N VAL A 133 -7.32 1.07 -0.76
CA VAL A 133 -5.94 0.89 -0.27
C VAL A 133 -5.83 -0.37 0.58
N VAL A 134 -6.79 -0.62 1.47
CA VAL A 134 -6.82 -1.83 2.30
C VAL A 134 -6.93 -3.08 1.42
N VAL A 135 -7.80 -3.08 0.40
CA VAL A 135 -7.91 -4.18 -0.56
C VAL A 135 -6.56 -4.44 -1.25
N GLY A 136 -5.90 -3.40 -1.75
CA GLY A 136 -4.57 -3.54 -2.37
C GLY A 136 -3.51 -4.11 -1.41
N CYS A 137 -3.54 -3.67 -0.14
CA CYS A 137 -2.64 -4.19 0.90
C CYS A 137 -2.91 -5.68 1.20
N ILE A 138 -4.18 -6.10 1.26
CA ILE A 138 -4.57 -7.49 1.47
C ILE A 138 -4.08 -8.37 0.31
N VAL A 139 -4.30 -7.93 -0.93
CA VAL A 139 -3.82 -8.65 -2.13
C VAL A 139 -2.30 -8.78 -2.10
N GLY A 140 -1.56 -7.70 -1.81
CA GLY A 140 -0.10 -7.72 -1.68
C GLY A 140 0.39 -8.65 -0.57
N PHE A 141 -0.30 -8.67 0.56
CA PHE A 141 -0.01 -9.58 1.68
C PHE A 141 -0.20 -11.05 1.28
N ILE A 142 -1.33 -11.39 0.63
CA ILE A 142 -1.65 -12.75 0.17
C ILE A 142 -0.59 -13.22 -0.83
N ILE A 143 -0.24 -12.39 -1.81
CA ILE A 143 0.78 -12.71 -2.81
C ILE A 143 2.12 -12.99 -2.11
N THR A 144 2.56 -12.10 -1.25
CA THR A 144 3.82 -12.25 -0.50
C THR A 144 3.80 -13.55 0.30
N TRP A 145 2.71 -13.84 1.01
CA TRP A 145 2.56 -15.08 1.81
C TRP A 145 2.62 -16.34 0.94
N VAL A 146 1.94 -16.36 -0.21
CA VAL A 146 1.97 -17.50 -1.15
C VAL A 146 3.38 -17.75 -1.66
N PHE A 147 4.10 -16.69 -2.04
CA PHE A 147 5.48 -16.85 -2.52
C PHE A 147 6.45 -17.32 -1.43
N ILE A 148 6.32 -16.86 -0.19
CA ILE A 148 7.09 -17.38 0.95
C ILE A 148 6.83 -18.89 1.14
N ARG A 149 5.57 -19.32 1.02
CA ARG A 149 5.22 -20.77 1.13
C ARG A 149 5.83 -21.59 0.00
N LEU A 150 5.80 -21.08 -1.23
CA LEU A 150 6.38 -21.75 -2.39
C LEU A 150 7.90 -21.87 -2.27
N GLU A 151 8.60 -20.83 -1.83
CA GLU A 151 10.05 -20.87 -1.59
C GLU A 151 10.43 -21.91 -0.54
N LYS A 152 9.70 -21.97 0.58
CA LYS A 152 9.93 -22.97 1.64
C LYS A 152 9.68 -24.40 1.14
N ALA A 153 8.68 -24.62 0.29
CA ALA A 153 8.38 -25.92 -0.28
C ALA A 153 9.45 -26.38 -1.28
N THR A 154 9.99 -25.44 -2.07
CA THR A 154 11.04 -25.73 -3.06
C THR A 154 12.40 -25.93 -2.40
N GLY A 155 12.73 -25.18 -1.35
CA GLY A 155 13.95 -25.36 -0.57
C GLY A 155 14.02 -26.73 0.13
N LYS A 156 12.93 -27.16 0.76
CA LYS A 156 12.84 -28.51 1.38
C LYS A 156 13.04 -29.66 0.39
N LYS A 157 12.63 -29.48 -0.87
CA LYS A 157 12.81 -30.49 -1.91
C LYS A 157 14.26 -30.63 -2.36
N LYS A 158 15.05 -29.56 -2.27
CA LYS A 158 16.46 -29.54 -2.64
C LYS A 158 17.32 -30.27 -1.59
N ASP A 159 17.02 -30.06 -0.31
CA ASP A 159 17.73 -30.71 0.80
C ASP A 159 17.41 -32.21 0.86
N ALA A 160 16.18 -32.62 0.57
CA ALA A 160 15.81 -34.04 0.52
C ALA A 160 16.46 -34.82 -0.62
N ASN A 161 16.74 -34.18 -1.76
CA ASN A 161 17.43 -34.82 -2.88
C ASN A 161 18.95 -34.91 -2.69
N HIS A 162 19.54 -34.11 -1.79
CA HIS A 162 20.98 -34.19 -1.49
C HIS A 162 21.33 -35.29 -0.46
N VAL A 163 20.37 -35.70 0.36
CA VAL A 163 20.56 -36.76 1.39
C VAL A 163 20.35 -38.16 0.83
N GLY A 164 19.83 -38.32 -0.38
CA GLY A 164 19.57 -39.62 -1.02
C GLY A 164 20.64 -40.10 -2.01
N THR A 165 21.84 -39.47 -2.04
CA THR A 165 22.95 -39.81 -2.97
C THR A 165 24.26 -40.09 -2.25
N GLU A 166 24.25 -40.49 -0.96
CA GLU A 166 25.42 -41.08 -0.27
C GLU A 166 25.18 -42.57 0.01
#